data_e3ed97c30f4e82af331f640921f6d9d4
#
_entry.id   e3ed97c30f4e82af331f640921f6d9d4
#
_cell.length_a   1.000
_cell.length_b   1.000
_cell.length_c   1.000
_cell.angle_alpha   90.00
_cell.angle_beta   90.00
_cell.angle_gamma   90.00
#
_symmetry.space_group_name_H-M   'P 1'
#
loop_
_entity.id
_entity.type
_entity.pdbx_description
1 polymer ?
#
loop_
_entity_poly.entity_id
_entity_poly.type
_entity_poly.pdbx_seq_one_letter_code
_entity_poly.pdbx_strand_id
1 'polypeptide(L)'
;MNHRSGWPRRGPAALTLGLLLVTTSAWGHAFPDHSEPRVGWTVPTPPPRVRIWFDGALEPIFSTITVMNADRARVDKGDGRVNPSDSTILEVSLPPLPPGTYRVFWSVVARDGHRTEGDFPFTIEVAR
;
A
#
# COMPACT_ATOMS: atom_id res chain seq x y z
N MET A 1 -71.50 -39.29 24.35
CA MET A 1 -70.64 -38.33 24.96
C MET A 1 -69.36 -38.29 24.13
N ASN A 2 -69.20 -37.27 23.34
CA ASN A 2 -68.01 -37.10 22.49
C ASN A 2 -67.05 -36.08 23.09
N HIS A 3 -66.03 -36.60 23.69
CA HIS A 3 -64.88 -35.72 24.07
C HIS A 3 -63.99 -35.51 22.85
N ARG A 4 -64.12 -34.35 22.21
CA ARG A 4 -63.17 -33.91 21.24
C ARG A 4 -62.06 -33.24 22.00
N SER A 5 -60.97 -33.94 22.21
CA SER A 5 -59.68 -33.32 22.65
C SER A 5 -59.10 -32.52 21.52
N GLY A 6 -59.28 -31.21 21.59
CA GLY A 6 -58.61 -30.31 20.68
C GLY A 6 -57.14 -30.24 21.05
N TRP A 7 -56.32 -30.79 20.20
CA TRP A 7 -54.86 -30.59 20.30
C TRP A 7 -54.50 -29.17 19.82
N PRO A 8 -53.71 -28.43 20.59
CA PRO A 8 -53.26 -27.16 20.09
C PRO A 8 -52.32 -27.40 18.89
N ARG A 9 -52.75 -26.95 17.74
CA ARG A 9 -51.85 -26.88 16.59
C ARG A 9 -50.72 -25.89 16.91
N ARG A 10 -49.56 -26.41 17.22
CA ARG A 10 -48.35 -25.60 17.25
C ARG A 10 -48.03 -25.23 15.82
N GLY A 11 -48.25 -23.98 15.47
CA GLY A 11 -47.80 -23.44 14.20
C GLY A 11 -46.27 -23.56 14.07
N PRO A 12 -45.72 -23.66 12.84
CA PRO A 12 -44.29 -23.71 12.66
C PRO A 12 -43.69 -22.44 13.25
N ALA A 13 -42.79 -22.59 14.21
CA ALA A 13 -41.95 -21.50 14.67
C ALA A 13 -41.12 -21.06 13.48
N ALA A 14 -41.44 -19.88 12.94
CA ALA A 14 -40.59 -19.28 11.93
C ALA A 14 -39.26 -18.96 12.56
N LEU A 15 -38.24 -19.79 12.32
CA LEU A 15 -36.86 -19.45 12.60
C LEU A 15 -36.48 -18.36 11.60
N THR A 16 -36.54 -17.10 12.03
CA THR A 16 -36.00 -16.02 11.29
C THR A 16 -34.47 -16.11 11.44
N LEU A 17 -33.84 -16.79 10.49
CA LEU A 17 -32.39 -16.82 10.40
C LEU A 17 -31.95 -15.40 10.04
N GLY A 18 -31.56 -14.61 11.04
CA GLY A 18 -30.95 -13.32 10.82
C GLY A 18 -29.65 -13.52 10.06
N LEU A 19 -29.65 -13.18 8.78
CA LEU A 19 -28.41 -13.13 7.99
C LEU A 19 -27.56 -12.01 8.57
N LEU A 20 -26.58 -12.37 9.42
CA LEU A 20 -25.54 -11.45 9.84
C LEU A 20 -24.69 -11.16 8.61
N LEU A 21 -24.95 -10.05 7.93
CA LEU A 21 -24.04 -9.47 6.95
C LEU A 21 -22.83 -8.96 7.73
N VAL A 22 -21.83 -9.84 7.87
CA VAL A 22 -20.51 -9.41 8.25
C VAL A 22 -19.97 -8.65 7.03
N THR A 23 -20.18 -7.34 6.99
CA THR A 23 -19.43 -6.49 6.08
C THR A 23 -18.00 -6.52 6.57
N THR A 24 -17.20 -7.44 6.03
CA THR A 24 -15.76 -7.29 6.06
C THR A 24 -15.45 -6.09 5.20
N SER A 25 -15.39 -4.91 5.82
CA SER A 25 -14.76 -3.78 5.17
C SER A 25 -13.32 -4.20 4.90
N ALA A 26 -13.00 -4.41 3.62
CA ALA A 26 -11.63 -4.56 3.17
C ALA A 26 -10.93 -3.21 3.37
N TRP A 27 -10.62 -2.87 4.61
CA TRP A 27 -9.86 -1.71 4.98
C TRP A 27 -8.43 -1.95 4.56
N GLY A 28 -8.22 -1.35 3.59
CA GLY A 28 -7.22 -1.05 2.71
C GLY A 28 -5.82 -1.32 3.18
N HIS A 29 -5.23 -2.37 2.65
CA HIS A 29 -3.81 -2.34 2.36
C HIS A 29 -3.53 -1.07 1.58
N ALA A 30 -2.47 -0.35 1.92
CA ALA A 30 -2.02 0.75 1.10
C ALA A 30 -1.27 0.19 -0.11
N PHE A 31 -1.75 0.47 -1.31
CA PHE A 31 -1.10 0.11 -2.57
C PHE A 31 -0.59 1.34 -3.29
N PRO A 32 0.54 1.23 -4.01
CA PRO A 32 1.01 2.31 -4.85
C PRO A 32 0.00 2.66 -5.94
N ASP A 33 -0.32 3.95 -6.06
CA ASP A 33 -1.12 4.50 -7.14
C ASP A 33 -0.22 4.97 -8.29
N HIS A 34 0.80 5.75 -7.98
CA HIS A 34 1.81 6.20 -8.93
C HIS A 34 3.11 6.57 -8.21
N SER A 35 4.15 6.82 -8.99
CA SER A 35 5.46 7.22 -8.47
C SER A 35 6.16 8.25 -9.37
N GLU A 36 7.11 8.96 -8.80
CA GLU A 36 8.08 9.82 -9.50
C GLU A 36 9.50 9.47 -9.00
N PRO A 37 10.40 8.99 -9.88
CA PRO A 37 10.17 8.59 -11.28
C PRO A 37 9.13 7.48 -11.41
N ARG A 38 8.46 7.42 -12.56
CA ARG A 38 7.51 6.34 -12.84
C ARG A 38 8.21 5.01 -13.01
N VAL A 39 7.50 3.94 -12.67
CA VAL A 39 7.99 2.56 -12.80
C VAL A 39 8.50 2.30 -14.22
N GLY A 40 9.78 1.89 -14.34
CA GLY A 40 10.40 1.53 -15.60
C GLY A 40 10.76 2.69 -16.53
N TRP A 41 10.55 3.94 -16.11
CA TRP A 41 10.85 5.09 -16.96
C TRP A 41 12.34 5.43 -16.99
N THR A 42 12.74 5.97 -18.13
CA THR A 42 14.03 6.63 -18.31
C THR A 42 13.83 8.14 -18.17
N VAL A 43 14.54 8.75 -17.23
CA VAL A 43 14.48 10.18 -16.98
C VAL A 43 15.70 10.87 -17.57
N PRO A 44 15.56 12.06 -18.17
CA PRO A 44 16.68 12.75 -18.87
C PRO A 44 17.67 13.40 -17.91
N THR A 45 17.27 13.66 -16.68
CA THR A 45 18.09 14.31 -15.66
C THR A 45 17.96 13.57 -14.34
N PRO A 46 19.01 13.62 -13.47
CA PRO A 46 18.92 13.00 -12.14
C PRO A 46 17.76 13.59 -11.33
N PRO A 47 16.82 12.78 -10.86
CA PRO A 47 15.75 13.26 -10.01
C PRO A 47 16.28 13.61 -8.61
N PRO A 48 15.78 14.67 -7.95
CA PRO A 48 16.22 15.03 -6.61
C PRO A 48 15.70 14.11 -5.51
N ARG A 49 14.69 13.31 -5.84
CA ARG A 49 14.03 12.41 -4.90
C ARG A 49 13.23 11.35 -5.62
N VAL A 50 12.85 10.30 -4.88
CA VAL A 50 11.80 9.36 -5.27
C VAL A 50 10.59 9.58 -4.38
N ARG A 51 9.41 9.63 -4.97
CA ARG A 51 8.12 9.68 -4.29
C ARG A 51 7.20 8.58 -4.80
N ILE A 52 6.47 7.97 -3.88
CA ILE A 52 5.42 7.02 -4.19
C ILE A 52 4.14 7.51 -3.50
N TRP A 53 3.06 7.64 -4.27
CA TRP A 53 1.72 7.95 -3.77
C TRP A 53 0.96 6.65 -3.58
N PHE A 54 0.42 6.47 -2.40
CA PHE A 54 -0.39 5.32 -2.03
C PHE A 54 -1.87 5.69 -1.99
N ASP A 55 -2.74 4.70 -2.16
CA ASP A 55 -4.18 4.87 -2.08
C ASP A 55 -4.73 4.94 -0.66
N GLY A 56 -3.87 4.85 0.35
CA GLY A 56 -4.23 4.92 1.76
C GLY A 56 -3.12 5.52 2.62
N ALA A 57 -3.48 5.93 3.82
CA ALA A 57 -2.56 6.52 4.78
C ALA A 57 -1.58 5.49 5.35
N LEU A 58 -0.33 5.91 5.53
CA LEU A 58 0.79 5.10 5.97
C LEU A 58 1.15 5.40 7.43
N GLU A 59 1.63 4.37 8.13
CA GLU A 59 2.23 4.52 9.46
C GLU A 59 3.69 4.96 9.32
N PRO A 60 4.07 6.16 9.80
CA PRO A 60 5.40 6.72 9.53
C PRO A 60 6.55 5.89 10.08
N ILE A 61 6.39 5.31 11.27
CA ILE A 61 7.48 4.59 11.96
C ILE A 61 7.84 3.28 11.26
N PHE A 62 6.86 2.65 10.61
CA PHE A 62 7.00 1.31 10.03
C PHE A 62 7.12 1.31 8.50
N SER A 63 7.21 2.47 7.89
CA SER A 63 7.26 2.62 6.43
C SER A 63 8.64 3.08 5.99
N THR A 64 9.24 2.35 5.06
CA THR A 64 10.61 2.56 4.59
C THR A 64 10.69 2.60 3.08
N ILE A 65 11.66 3.36 2.57
CA ILE A 65 12.01 3.43 1.15
C ILE A 65 13.51 3.57 1.01
N THR A 66 14.09 2.77 0.12
CA THR A 66 15.53 2.80 -0.20
C THR A 66 15.74 2.73 -1.70
N VAL A 67 16.87 3.24 -2.18
CA VAL A 67 17.25 3.18 -3.59
C VAL A 67 18.64 2.58 -3.70
N MET A 68 18.79 1.63 -4.61
CA MET A 68 20.06 0.97 -4.91
C MET A 68 20.46 1.16 -6.36
N ASN A 69 21.77 1.16 -6.62
CA ASN A 69 22.32 1.12 -7.97
C ASN A 69 22.38 -0.32 -8.51
N ALA A 70 22.90 -0.49 -9.72
CA ALA A 70 23.06 -1.79 -10.38
C ALA A 70 23.97 -2.76 -9.62
N ASP A 71 24.90 -2.24 -8.85
CA ASP A 71 25.83 -3.03 -8.01
C ASP A 71 25.24 -3.36 -6.62
N ARG A 72 23.96 -3.07 -6.40
CA ARG A 72 23.25 -3.26 -5.15
C ARG A 72 23.82 -2.44 -3.98
N ALA A 73 24.45 -1.32 -4.27
CA ALA A 73 24.84 -0.36 -3.26
C ALA A 73 23.71 0.64 -3.04
N ARG A 74 23.44 0.96 -1.78
CA ARG A 74 22.47 1.97 -1.42
C ARG A 74 22.99 3.35 -1.81
N VAL A 75 22.18 4.12 -2.51
CA VAL A 75 22.58 5.42 -3.07
C VAL A 75 21.72 6.60 -2.61
N ASP A 76 20.61 6.36 -1.91
CA ASP A 76 19.77 7.42 -1.35
C ASP A 76 20.45 8.13 -0.16
N LYS A 77 19.89 9.28 0.25
CA LYS A 77 20.43 10.06 1.37
C LYS A 77 20.11 9.53 2.76
N GLY A 78 19.39 8.40 2.87
CA GLY A 78 19.05 7.80 4.15
C GLY A 78 17.94 8.53 4.92
N ASP A 79 17.20 9.43 4.28
CA ASP A 79 16.13 10.23 4.86
C ASP A 79 14.71 9.73 4.48
N GLY A 80 14.60 8.48 4.05
CA GLY A 80 13.31 7.88 3.66
C GLY A 80 12.26 8.05 4.74
N ARG A 81 11.09 8.54 4.36
CA ARG A 81 10.01 8.86 5.30
C ARG A 81 8.65 8.93 4.63
N VAL A 82 7.62 8.81 5.45
CA VAL A 82 6.28 9.28 5.08
C VAL A 82 6.27 10.81 5.15
N ASN A 83 5.72 11.46 4.11
CA ASN A 83 5.64 12.91 4.07
C ASN A 83 4.87 13.45 5.27
N PRO A 84 5.41 14.42 6.04
CA PRO A 84 4.75 14.92 7.25
C PRO A 84 3.46 15.69 6.98
N SER A 85 3.28 16.19 5.75
CA SER A 85 2.08 16.93 5.34
C SER A 85 1.05 16.07 4.60
N ASP A 86 1.45 14.91 4.10
CA ASP A 86 0.57 13.97 3.40
C ASP A 86 0.97 12.53 3.73
N SER A 87 0.20 11.88 4.58
CA SER A 87 0.46 10.53 5.06
C SER A 87 0.32 9.43 3.99
N THR A 88 -0.11 9.77 2.78
CA THR A 88 -0.19 8.85 1.66
C THR A 88 1.07 8.83 0.79
N ILE A 89 2.04 9.71 1.07
CA ILE A 89 3.27 9.84 0.30
C ILE A 89 4.46 9.26 1.07
N LEU A 90 5.19 8.37 0.43
CA LEU A 90 6.48 7.86 0.88
C LEU A 90 7.58 8.45 -0.01
N GLU A 91 8.61 9.01 0.58
CA GLU A 91 9.65 9.73 -0.18
C GLU A 91 11.05 9.51 0.39
N VAL A 92 12.05 9.64 -0.48
CA VAL A 92 13.47 9.63 -0.11
C VAL A 92 14.23 10.58 -1.02
N SER A 93 15.18 11.34 -0.46
CA SER A 93 16.03 12.23 -1.21
C SER A 93 17.18 11.49 -1.89
N LEU A 94 17.56 11.94 -3.06
CA LEU A 94 18.68 11.42 -3.84
C LEU A 94 19.78 12.47 -3.96
N PRO A 95 21.06 12.09 -3.79
CA PRO A 95 22.16 12.93 -4.23
C PRO A 95 22.18 12.99 -5.76
N PRO A 96 23.01 13.86 -6.37
CA PRO A 96 23.25 13.80 -7.79
C PRO A 96 23.76 12.42 -8.19
N LEU A 97 22.94 11.64 -8.90
CA LEU A 97 23.29 10.29 -9.32
C LEU A 97 23.79 10.27 -10.77
N PRO A 98 24.79 9.45 -11.08
CA PRO A 98 25.23 9.26 -12.46
C PRO A 98 24.17 8.53 -13.30
N PRO A 99 24.27 8.61 -14.64
CA PRO A 99 23.45 7.79 -15.52
C PRO A 99 23.57 6.30 -15.19
N GLY A 100 22.47 5.59 -15.30
CA GLY A 100 22.41 4.17 -14.99
C GLY A 100 21.02 3.72 -14.58
N THR A 101 20.88 2.44 -14.24
CA THR A 101 19.64 1.84 -13.78
C THR A 101 19.66 1.70 -12.27
N TYR A 102 18.59 2.11 -11.65
CA TYR A 102 18.38 2.12 -10.20
C TYR A 102 17.13 1.32 -9.86
N ARG A 103 17.09 0.82 -8.63
CA ARG A 103 15.93 0.10 -8.13
C ARG A 103 15.48 0.67 -6.80
N VAL A 104 14.21 0.98 -6.73
CA VAL A 104 13.54 1.47 -5.51
C VAL A 104 12.92 0.28 -4.79
N PHE A 105 13.19 0.17 -3.50
CA PHE A 105 12.56 -0.81 -2.61
C PHE A 105 11.73 -0.07 -1.57
N TRP A 106 10.49 -0.51 -1.39
CA TRP A 106 9.60 0.09 -0.41
C TRP A 106 8.90 -0.97 0.42
N SER A 107 8.65 -0.63 1.66
CA SER A 107 7.87 -1.44 2.59
C SER A 107 7.06 -0.49 3.45
N VAL A 108 5.75 -0.65 3.44
CA VAL A 108 4.83 0.25 4.14
C VAL A 108 3.88 -0.54 5.03
N VAL A 109 3.47 0.09 6.11
CA VAL A 109 2.38 -0.37 6.95
C VAL A 109 1.25 0.64 6.83
N ALA A 110 0.07 0.16 6.43
CA ALA A 110 -1.13 0.97 6.41
C ALA A 110 -1.68 1.18 7.84
N ARG A 111 -2.57 2.13 8.02
CA ARG A 111 -3.16 2.42 9.34
C ARG A 111 -3.93 1.25 9.96
N ASP A 112 -4.40 0.31 9.16
CA ASP A 112 -5.01 -0.93 9.63
C ASP A 112 -4.00 -1.98 10.14
N GLY A 113 -2.69 -1.69 10.08
CA GLY A 113 -1.61 -2.54 10.54
C GLY A 113 -1.08 -3.53 9.51
N HIS A 114 -1.64 -3.59 8.30
CA HIS A 114 -1.15 -4.51 7.26
C HIS A 114 0.05 -3.93 6.52
N ARG A 115 1.05 -4.80 6.30
CA ARG A 115 2.24 -4.48 5.53
C ARG A 115 2.07 -4.86 4.07
N THR A 116 2.49 -3.95 3.19
CA THR A 116 2.72 -4.22 1.78
C THR A 116 4.14 -3.82 1.41
N GLU A 117 4.74 -4.48 0.44
CA GLU A 117 6.10 -4.20 0.00
C GLU A 117 6.25 -4.48 -1.49
N GLY A 118 7.23 -3.84 -2.10
CA GLY A 118 7.53 -4.02 -3.50
C GLY A 118 8.79 -3.29 -3.92
N ASP A 119 9.07 -3.35 -5.19
CA ASP A 119 10.20 -2.68 -5.80
C ASP A 119 9.91 -2.34 -7.27
N PHE A 120 10.66 -1.37 -7.79
CA PHE A 120 10.59 -1.00 -9.20
C PHE A 120 11.88 -0.35 -9.68
N PRO A 121 12.20 -0.46 -10.98
CA PRO A 121 13.36 0.20 -11.58
C PRO A 121 13.01 1.56 -12.14
N PHE A 122 14.02 2.42 -12.23
CA PHE A 122 14.05 3.57 -13.12
C PHE A 122 15.48 3.75 -13.68
N THR A 123 15.60 4.46 -14.77
CA THR A 123 16.89 4.71 -15.42
C THR A 123 17.13 6.20 -15.56
N ILE A 124 18.35 6.63 -15.28
CA ILE A 124 18.83 7.99 -15.61
C ILE A 124 19.56 7.89 -16.94
N GLU A 125 19.12 8.69 -17.89
CA GLU A 125 19.67 8.69 -19.25
C GLU A 125 21.12 9.19 -19.28
N VAL A 126 21.91 8.60 -20.18
CA VAL A 126 23.25 9.11 -20.46
C VAL A 126 23.11 10.46 -21.16
N ALA A 127 23.74 11.49 -20.58
CA ALA A 127 23.82 12.80 -21.23
C ALA A 127 24.57 12.68 -22.56
N ARG A 128 23.97 13.19 -23.63
CA ARG A 128 24.63 13.29 -24.95
C ARG A 128 25.30 14.62 -25.12
#